data_0a88c960f66a873dcdfc20b147f3ff96
#
_entry.id   0a88c960f66a873dcdfc20b147f3ff96
#
_cell.length_a   1.000
_cell.length_b   1.000
_cell.length_c   1.000
_cell.angle_alpha   90.00
_cell.angle_beta   90.00
_cell.angle_gamma   90.00
#
_symmetry.space_group_name_H-M   'P 1'
#
loop_
_entity.id
_entity.type
_entity.pdbx_description
1 polymer ?
#
loop_
_entity_poly.entity_id
_entity_poly.type
_entity_poly.pdbx_seq_one_letter_code
_entity_poly.pdbx_strand_id
1 'polypeptide(L)'
;MNCKRRCLKRLLILTLMIGAGLDGTKALAQGGAGLRAGASLDPDQFYLGGHVEMGPLIERLWFRPNLEVGIGSNRTLVAFNGEFAYWIPLDRNEWSVYVGAGPALNLIRLDEDQFGDRGTEAEGGFNILLGLGHNDGLFTELKVGALRSPEVKFGVGYTFR
;
A
#
# COMPACT_ATOMS: atom_id res chain seq x y z
N MET A 1 -23.40 -11.78 -29.01
CA MET A 1 -22.34 -10.85 -29.53
C MET A 1 -21.58 -10.06 -28.46
N ASN A 2 -21.94 -10.14 -27.16
CA ASN A 2 -21.33 -9.30 -26.10
C ASN A 2 -20.14 -9.96 -25.34
N CYS A 3 -19.93 -11.26 -25.50
CA CYS A 3 -18.87 -11.96 -24.76
C CYS A 3 -17.46 -11.65 -25.30
N LYS A 4 -17.29 -11.55 -26.61
CA LYS A 4 -15.99 -11.22 -27.24
C LYS A 4 -15.49 -9.81 -26.89
N ARG A 5 -16.38 -8.84 -26.75
CA ARG A 5 -15.99 -7.45 -26.37
C ARG A 5 -15.52 -7.35 -24.92
N ARG A 6 -16.07 -8.14 -23.99
CA ARG A 6 -15.63 -8.17 -22.60
C ARG A 6 -14.27 -8.85 -22.43
N CYS A 7 -14.04 -9.90 -23.19
CA CYS A 7 -12.75 -10.62 -23.18
C CYS A 7 -11.63 -9.74 -23.75
N LEU A 8 -11.92 -9.01 -24.85
CA LEU A 8 -10.95 -8.11 -25.49
C LEU A 8 -10.60 -6.90 -24.58
N LYS A 9 -11.57 -6.32 -23.86
CA LYS A 9 -11.32 -5.25 -22.90
C LYS A 9 -10.47 -5.73 -21.71
N ARG A 10 -10.71 -6.93 -21.20
CA ARG A 10 -9.90 -7.52 -20.13
C ARG A 10 -8.48 -7.83 -20.57
N LEU A 11 -8.31 -8.30 -21.81
CA LEU A 11 -7.00 -8.54 -22.40
C LEU A 11 -6.23 -7.24 -22.61
N LEU A 12 -6.92 -6.18 -23.07
CA LEU A 12 -6.31 -4.85 -23.29
C LEU A 12 -5.85 -4.21 -21.97
N ILE A 13 -6.63 -4.35 -20.88
CA ILE A 13 -6.26 -3.85 -19.55
C ILE A 13 -5.05 -4.63 -19.00
N LEU A 14 -5.03 -5.95 -19.20
CA LEU A 14 -3.91 -6.78 -18.77
C LEU A 14 -2.63 -6.44 -19.54
N THR A 15 -2.74 -6.18 -20.86
CA THR A 15 -1.61 -5.79 -21.72
C THR A 15 -1.10 -4.39 -21.37
N LEU A 16 -2.00 -3.46 -20.99
CA LEU A 16 -1.62 -2.12 -20.56
C LEU A 16 -0.87 -2.15 -19.21
N MET A 17 -1.25 -3.05 -18.30
CA MET A 17 -0.54 -3.27 -17.04
C MET A 17 0.86 -3.88 -17.23
N ILE A 18 1.04 -4.74 -18.23
CA ILE A 18 2.34 -5.35 -18.55
C ILE A 18 3.24 -4.36 -19.31
N GLY A 19 2.66 -3.50 -20.16
CA GLY A 19 3.42 -2.48 -20.92
C GLY A 19 4.01 -1.35 -20.06
N ALA A 20 3.38 -1.01 -18.93
CA ALA A 20 3.92 -0.06 -17.95
C ALA A 20 5.12 -0.61 -17.15
N GLY A 21 5.38 -1.92 -17.23
CA GLY A 21 6.48 -2.58 -16.51
C GLY A 21 7.86 -2.45 -17.15
N LEU A 22 7.97 -2.05 -18.42
CA LEU A 22 9.25 -2.05 -19.13
C LEU A 22 10.09 -0.78 -18.94
N ASP A 23 9.47 0.35 -18.63
CA ASP A 23 10.19 1.57 -18.20
C ASP A 23 10.44 1.62 -16.69
N GLY A 24 9.79 0.73 -15.92
CA GLY A 24 9.90 0.63 -14.46
C GLY A 24 11.26 0.15 -13.95
N THR A 25 12.08 -0.49 -14.78
CA THR A 25 13.40 -1.01 -14.35
C THR A 25 14.38 0.12 -13.99
N LYS A 26 14.26 1.31 -14.59
CA LYS A 26 15.08 2.48 -14.23
C LYS A 26 14.60 3.15 -12.95
N ALA A 27 13.29 3.18 -12.71
CA ALA A 27 12.69 3.71 -11.48
C ALA A 27 12.95 2.78 -10.28
N LEU A 28 12.98 1.48 -10.49
CA LEU A 28 13.39 0.48 -9.47
C LEU A 28 14.88 0.56 -9.15
N ALA A 29 15.73 1.04 -10.08
CA ALA A 29 17.17 1.17 -9.86
C ALA A 29 17.52 2.32 -8.89
N GLN A 30 16.63 3.28 -8.66
CA GLN A 30 16.81 4.37 -7.68
C GLN A 30 15.95 4.20 -6.42
N GLY A 31 15.06 3.21 -6.41
CA GLY A 31 14.19 2.92 -5.30
C GLY A 31 14.68 1.76 -4.45
N GLY A 32 13.80 1.24 -3.62
CA GLY A 32 14.08 0.07 -2.78
C GLY A 32 12.84 -0.79 -2.61
N ALA A 33 13.04 -1.98 -2.11
CA ALA A 33 11.96 -2.83 -1.62
C ALA A 33 12.09 -2.96 -0.11
N GLY A 34 10.99 -3.11 0.60
CA GLY A 34 11.04 -3.16 2.04
C GLY A 34 9.92 -3.95 2.67
N LEU A 35 10.06 -4.13 3.96
CA LEU A 35 9.09 -4.77 4.82
C LEU A 35 8.51 -3.76 5.80
N ARG A 36 7.29 -3.99 6.21
CA ARG A 36 6.60 -3.18 7.21
C ARG A 36 5.75 -4.04 8.12
N ALA A 37 5.57 -3.59 9.33
CA ALA A 37 4.71 -4.20 10.33
C ALA A 37 4.06 -3.11 11.16
N GLY A 38 2.90 -3.40 11.72
CA GLY A 38 2.21 -2.43 12.55
C GLY A 38 0.90 -2.93 13.10
N ALA A 39 0.13 -1.99 13.63
CA ALA A 39 -1.19 -2.23 14.15
C ALA A 39 -2.19 -1.22 13.56
N SER A 40 -3.43 -1.63 13.44
CA SER A 40 -4.55 -0.76 13.07
C SER A 40 -5.58 -0.72 14.19
N LEU A 41 -6.25 0.42 14.27
CA LEU A 41 -7.46 0.62 15.06
C LEU A 41 -8.64 0.65 14.08
N ASP A 42 -9.74 0.08 14.49
CA ASP A 42 -10.96 -0.12 13.71
C ASP A 42 -10.72 -0.50 12.23
N PRO A 43 -10.49 -1.80 12.00
CA PRO A 43 -10.49 -2.91 12.97
C PRO A 43 -9.16 -3.07 13.71
N ASP A 44 -9.24 -3.55 14.96
CA ASP A 44 -8.05 -3.90 15.74
C ASP A 44 -7.33 -5.10 15.10
N GLN A 45 -6.20 -4.85 14.51
CA GLN A 45 -5.41 -5.86 13.78
C GLN A 45 -3.92 -5.55 13.90
N PHE A 46 -3.11 -6.61 13.90
CA PHE A 46 -1.71 -6.52 13.55
C PHE A 46 -1.56 -6.79 12.06
N TYR A 47 -0.67 -6.07 11.40
CA TYR A 47 -0.39 -6.30 9.99
C TYR A 47 1.10 -6.47 9.72
N LEU A 48 1.36 -7.27 8.69
CA LEU A 48 2.66 -7.41 8.05
C LEU A 48 2.51 -7.07 6.57
N GLY A 49 3.53 -6.50 5.96
CA GLY A 49 3.45 -6.16 4.55
C GLY A 49 4.80 -5.94 3.91
N GLY A 50 4.75 -5.78 2.60
CA GLY A 50 5.88 -5.40 1.78
C GLY A 50 5.55 -4.17 0.93
N HIS A 51 6.56 -3.41 0.58
CA HIS A 51 6.42 -2.25 -0.30
C HIS A 51 7.59 -2.17 -1.28
N VAL A 52 7.38 -1.40 -2.32
CA VAL A 52 8.43 -0.99 -3.25
C VAL A 52 8.43 0.54 -3.29
N GLU A 53 9.58 1.16 -3.30
CA GLU A 53 9.75 2.59 -3.54
C GLU A 53 10.18 2.79 -4.99
N MET A 54 9.42 3.57 -5.73
CA MET A 54 9.68 3.92 -7.12
C MET A 54 9.80 5.43 -7.25
N GLY A 55 10.92 5.90 -7.73
CA GLY A 55 11.09 7.34 -7.93
C GLY A 55 12.52 7.82 -7.80
N PRO A 56 12.70 9.13 -7.63
CA PRO A 56 11.65 10.15 -7.59
C PRO A 56 10.93 10.32 -8.93
N LEU A 57 9.61 10.43 -8.91
CA LEU A 57 8.80 10.69 -10.11
C LEU A 57 8.95 12.16 -10.55
N ILE A 58 8.89 13.06 -9.58
CA ILE A 58 9.10 14.51 -9.72
C ILE A 58 9.78 14.96 -8.43
N GLU A 59 11.01 15.45 -8.52
CA GLU A 59 11.81 15.93 -7.38
C GLU A 59 11.79 14.98 -6.17
N ARG A 60 10.92 15.23 -5.19
CA ARG A 60 10.83 14.52 -3.91
C ARG A 60 9.60 13.63 -3.80
N LEU A 61 8.87 13.46 -4.90
CA LEU A 61 7.66 12.64 -4.94
C LEU A 61 7.99 11.20 -5.35
N TRP A 62 7.63 10.26 -4.51
CA TRP A 62 7.85 8.83 -4.72
C TRP A 62 6.52 8.10 -4.79
N PHE A 63 6.44 7.08 -5.63
CA PHE A 63 5.33 6.13 -5.64
C PHE A 63 5.72 4.90 -4.82
N ARG A 64 4.89 4.54 -3.85
CA ARG A 64 5.14 3.47 -2.88
C ARG A 64 3.99 2.47 -2.87
N PRO A 65 3.87 1.61 -3.91
CA PRO A 65 2.90 0.53 -3.87
C PRO A 65 3.26 -0.45 -2.77
N ASN A 66 2.24 -0.92 -2.05
CA ASN A 66 2.44 -1.86 -0.96
C ASN A 66 1.28 -2.84 -0.83
N LEU A 67 1.60 -4.01 -0.25
CA LEU A 67 0.69 -5.07 0.09
C LEU A 67 0.79 -5.31 1.59
N GLU A 68 -0.33 -5.31 2.27
CA GLU A 68 -0.43 -5.55 3.71
C GLU A 68 -1.43 -6.66 3.99
N VAL A 69 -1.09 -7.55 4.93
CA VAL A 69 -1.98 -8.58 5.44
C VAL A 69 -2.20 -8.31 6.91
N GLY A 70 -3.42 -7.95 7.26
CA GLY A 70 -3.87 -7.71 8.63
C GLY A 70 -4.59 -8.93 9.19
N ILE A 71 -4.25 -9.28 10.42
CA ILE A 71 -4.83 -10.40 11.15
C ILE A 71 -5.44 -9.84 12.43
N GLY A 72 -6.74 -10.00 12.57
CA GLY A 72 -7.52 -9.61 13.73
C GLY A 72 -8.33 -10.79 14.30
N SER A 73 -9.10 -10.54 15.33
CA SER A 73 -9.78 -11.61 16.10
C SER A 73 -10.83 -12.39 15.29
N ASN A 74 -11.47 -11.78 14.29
CA ASN A 74 -12.56 -12.41 13.52
C ASN A 74 -12.49 -12.14 12.01
N ARG A 75 -11.39 -11.59 11.53
CA ARG A 75 -11.23 -11.25 10.10
C ARG A 75 -9.77 -11.16 9.69
N THR A 76 -9.52 -11.48 8.45
CA THR A 76 -8.25 -11.24 7.76
C THR A 76 -8.47 -10.19 6.70
N LEU A 77 -7.62 -9.17 6.66
CA LEU A 77 -7.64 -8.10 5.68
C LEU A 77 -6.40 -8.20 4.80
N VAL A 78 -6.59 -8.22 3.49
CA VAL A 78 -5.49 -8.04 2.52
C VAL A 78 -5.69 -6.69 1.84
N ALA A 79 -4.74 -5.77 2.03
CA ALA A 79 -4.81 -4.42 1.48
C ALA A 79 -3.73 -4.21 0.43
N PHE A 80 -4.16 -3.78 -0.77
CA PHE A 80 -3.29 -3.29 -1.83
C PHE A 80 -3.38 -1.76 -1.83
N ASN A 81 -2.26 -1.08 -1.62
CA ASN A 81 -2.21 0.37 -1.55
C ASN A 81 -1.30 0.92 -2.66
N GLY A 82 -1.76 1.97 -3.35
CA GLY A 82 -0.98 2.73 -4.31
C GLY A 82 -0.71 4.14 -3.77
N GLU A 83 0.32 4.30 -2.96
CA GLU A 83 0.58 5.53 -2.21
C GLU A 83 1.63 6.39 -2.91
N PHE A 84 1.40 7.71 -2.89
CA PHE A 84 2.38 8.71 -3.28
C PHE A 84 2.88 9.40 -2.02
N ALA A 85 4.18 9.51 -1.85
CA ALA A 85 4.83 10.12 -0.70
C ALA A 85 5.77 11.24 -1.13
N TYR A 86 5.59 12.41 -0.56
CA TYR A 86 6.46 13.57 -0.75
C TYR A 86 7.42 13.70 0.42
N TRP A 87 8.71 13.60 0.16
CA TRP A 87 9.76 13.59 1.16
C TRP A 87 10.31 14.98 1.41
N ILE A 88 10.40 15.36 2.68
CA ILE A 88 10.91 16.64 3.16
C ILE A 88 12.12 16.36 4.05
N PRO A 89 13.35 16.49 3.53
CA PRO A 89 14.57 16.33 4.34
C PRO A 89 14.59 17.34 5.49
N LEU A 90 15.01 16.88 6.66
CA LEU A 90 15.25 17.75 7.79
C LEU A 90 16.70 18.26 7.72
N ASP A 91 16.87 19.57 7.82
CA ASP A 91 18.19 20.21 7.75
C ASP A 91 19.14 19.63 8.79
N ARG A 92 20.35 19.27 8.35
CA ARG A 92 21.43 18.72 9.16
C ARG A 92 21.11 17.40 9.87
N ASN A 93 20.18 16.60 9.33
CA ASN A 93 19.77 15.36 9.94
C ASN A 93 19.67 14.26 8.87
N GLU A 94 19.89 13.02 9.27
CA GLU A 94 19.71 11.84 8.41
C GLU A 94 18.23 11.43 8.30
N TRP A 95 17.35 12.18 8.93
CA TRP A 95 15.91 11.97 8.94
C TRP A 95 15.20 12.86 7.93
N SER A 96 14.12 12.34 7.41
CA SER A 96 13.19 13.07 6.55
C SER A 96 11.76 12.81 7.03
N VAL A 97 10.94 13.83 7.03
CA VAL A 97 9.49 13.68 7.17
C VAL A 97 8.91 13.44 5.79
N TYR A 98 7.91 12.60 5.68
CA TYR A 98 7.13 12.50 4.46
C TYR A 98 5.63 12.56 4.74
N VAL A 99 4.93 13.15 3.79
CA VAL A 99 3.46 13.17 3.75
C VAL A 99 3.02 12.52 2.46
N GLY A 100 1.91 11.82 2.50
CA GLY A 100 1.44 11.16 1.29
C GLY A 100 -0.02 10.79 1.34
N ALA A 101 -0.48 10.27 0.22
CA ALA A 101 -1.83 9.80 0.08
C ALA A 101 -1.94 8.81 -1.10
N GLY A 102 -2.98 8.01 -1.10
CA GLY A 102 -3.25 7.13 -2.22
C GLY A 102 -4.44 6.21 -2.05
N PRO A 103 -4.91 5.63 -3.16
CA PRO A 103 -6.00 4.67 -3.14
C PRO A 103 -5.59 3.35 -2.48
N ALA A 104 -6.57 2.69 -1.90
CA ALA A 104 -6.46 1.36 -1.32
C ALA A 104 -7.54 0.44 -1.89
N LEU A 105 -7.21 -0.83 -2.05
CA LEU A 105 -8.15 -1.92 -2.32
C LEU A 105 -8.04 -2.92 -1.17
N ASN A 106 -9.10 -3.05 -0.41
CA ASN A 106 -9.19 -3.90 0.76
C ASN A 106 -10.00 -5.16 0.41
N LEU A 107 -9.40 -6.33 0.59
CA LEU A 107 -10.07 -7.62 0.50
C LEU A 107 -10.25 -8.13 1.92
N ILE A 108 -11.48 -8.14 2.39
CA ILE A 108 -11.85 -8.54 3.74
C ILE A 108 -12.39 -9.97 3.68
N ARG A 109 -11.75 -10.87 4.40
CA ARG A 109 -12.23 -12.23 4.62
C ARG A 109 -12.73 -12.34 6.04
N LEU A 110 -14.01 -12.61 6.19
CA LEU A 110 -14.64 -12.90 7.46
C LEU A 110 -14.42 -14.38 7.81
N ASP A 111 -14.02 -14.64 9.04
CA ASP A 111 -13.98 -16.01 9.56
C ASP A 111 -15.42 -16.54 9.74
N GLU A 112 -15.59 -17.86 9.78
CA GLU A 112 -16.90 -18.52 9.79
C GLU A 112 -17.84 -17.95 10.87
N ASP A 113 -18.98 -17.43 10.40
CA ASP A 113 -20.12 -17.19 11.27
C ASP A 113 -20.69 -18.51 11.79
N GLN A 114 -21.48 -18.47 12.90
CA GLN A 114 -22.16 -19.63 13.48
C GLN A 114 -23.05 -20.41 12.50
N PHE A 115 -23.27 -19.89 11.30
CA PHE A 115 -24.04 -20.49 10.20
C PHE A 115 -23.19 -21.02 9.05
N GLY A 116 -21.85 -20.96 9.15
CA GLY A 116 -20.93 -21.56 8.17
C GLY A 116 -20.76 -20.78 6.87
N ASP A 117 -21.20 -19.53 6.81
CA ASP A 117 -21.04 -18.70 5.60
C ASP A 117 -19.70 -17.94 5.66
N ARG A 118 -18.89 -18.11 4.60
CA ARG A 118 -17.61 -17.43 4.41
C ARG A 118 -17.76 -16.33 3.38
N GLY A 119 -17.82 -15.09 3.83
CA GLY A 119 -17.87 -13.92 2.96
C GLY A 119 -16.48 -13.41 2.60
N THR A 120 -16.27 -13.02 1.34
CA THR A 120 -15.13 -12.18 0.92
C THR A 120 -15.70 -10.92 0.33
N GLU A 121 -15.36 -9.79 0.92
CA GLU A 121 -15.78 -8.47 0.46
C GLU A 121 -14.58 -7.71 -0.10
N ALA A 122 -14.79 -6.98 -1.20
CA ALA A 122 -13.78 -6.12 -1.80
C ALA A 122 -14.25 -4.67 -1.67
N GLU A 123 -13.44 -3.85 -0.99
CA GLU A 123 -13.78 -2.47 -0.72
C GLU A 123 -12.67 -1.52 -1.21
N GLY A 124 -13.08 -0.46 -1.90
CA GLY A 124 -12.17 0.62 -2.27
C GLY A 124 -12.04 1.62 -1.12
N GLY A 125 -10.82 2.01 -0.79
CA GLY A 125 -10.51 3.00 0.23
C GLY A 125 -9.50 4.03 -0.24
N PHE A 126 -9.14 4.92 0.65
CA PHE A 126 -8.14 5.96 0.43
C PHE A 126 -7.37 6.19 1.74
N ASN A 127 -6.05 6.30 1.64
CA ASN A 127 -5.19 6.53 2.79
C ASN A 127 -4.51 7.89 2.69
N ILE A 128 -4.38 8.57 3.83
CA ILE A 128 -3.49 9.70 4.04
C ILE A 128 -2.41 9.23 5.00
N LEU A 129 -1.16 9.58 4.75
CA LEU A 129 -0.04 9.09 5.55
C LEU A 129 0.91 10.23 5.93
N LEU A 130 1.45 10.12 7.13
CA LEU A 130 2.52 10.95 7.67
C LEU A 130 3.59 10.00 8.20
N GLY A 131 4.82 10.21 7.83
CA GLY A 131 5.90 9.35 8.29
C GLY A 131 7.21 10.07 8.52
N LEU A 132 8.09 9.37 9.19
CA LEU A 132 9.46 9.77 9.45
C LEU A 132 10.36 8.65 8.96
N GLY A 133 11.32 8.95 8.10
CA GLY A 133 12.25 7.97 7.55
C GLY A 133 13.70 8.41 7.72
N HIS A 134 14.55 7.43 7.97
CA HIS A 134 15.99 7.58 8.09
C HIS A 134 16.70 7.17 6.78
N ASN A 135 17.84 7.76 6.50
CA ASN A 135 18.61 7.50 5.29
C ASN A 135 19.03 6.01 5.16
N ASP A 136 19.19 5.30 6.27
CA ASP A 136 19.50 3.86 6.30
C ASP A 136 18.35 2.98 5.79
N GLY A 137 17.13 3.55 5.66
CA GLY A 137 15.94 2.82 5.23
C GLY A 137 14.92 2.54 6.34
N LEU A 138 15.25 2.79 7.62
CA LEU A 138 14.28 2.69 8.70
C LEU A 138 13.20 3.77 8.56
N PHE A 139 11.94 3.42 8.78
CA PHE A 139 10.85 4.41 8.83
C PHE A 139 9.77 4.04 9.83
N THR A 140 9.01 5.05 10.23
CA THR A 140 7.76 4.92 10.98
C THR A 140 6.68 5.73 10.28
N GLU A 141 5.43 5.28 10.37
CA GLU A 141 4.34 5.80 9.58
C GLU A 141 3.03 5.75 10.35
N LEU A 142 2.28 6.84 10.29
CA LEU A 142 0.90 6.93 10.70
C LEU A 142 0.05 7.08 9.45
N LYS A 143 -0.92 6.20 9.25
CA LYS A 143 -1.92 6.27 8.19
C LYS A 143 -3.29 6.54 8.78
N VAL A 144 -4.03 7.40 8.13
CA VAL A 144 -5.44 7.66 8.42
C VAL A 144 -6.23 7.23 7.18
N GLY A 145 -7.12 6.28 7.38
CA GLY A 145 -8.01 5.81 6.32
C GLY A 145 -9.19 6.74 6.14
N ALA A 146 -9.55 6.96 4.90
CA ALA A 146 -10.79 7.59 4.52
C ALA A 146 -11.64 6.59 3.74
N LEU A 147 -12.95 6.77 3.73
CA LEU A 147 -13.92 5.90 3.09
C LEU A 147 -13.98 4.53 3.81
N ARG A 148 -13.51 3.45 3.17
CA ARG A 148 -13.56 2.07 3.68
C ARG A 148 -12.15 1.50 3.93
N SER A 149 -11.23 2.35 4.35
CA SER A 149 -9.93 1.94 4.87
C SER A 149 -9.96 1.93 6.40
N PRO A 150 -9.13 1.13 7.08
CA PRO A 150 -8.97 1.19 8.54
C PRO A 150 -8.71 2.61 9.00
N GLU A 151 -9.41 3.05 10.07
CA GLU A 151 -9.40 4.46 10.49
C GLU A 151 -8.01 4.99 10.80
N VAL A 152 -7.23 4.23 11.58
CA VAL A 152 -5.87 4.62 11.94
C VAL A 152 -4.97 3.39 11.91
N LYS A 153 -3.82 3.52 11.28
CA LYS A 153 -2.75 2.51 11.29
C LYS A 153 -1.45 3.15 11.74
N PHE A 154 -0.74 2.49 12.62
CA PHE A 154 0.64 2.83 12.97
C PHE A 154 1.56 1.72 12.52
N GLY A 155 2.64 2.07 11.85
CA GLY A 155 3.59 1.11 11.32
C GLY A 155 5.03 1.54 11.45
N VAL A 156 5.89 0.54 11.43
CA VAL A 156 7.33 0.67 11.30
C VAL A 156 7.80 -0.23 10.18
N GLY A 157 8.89 0.12 9.54
CA GLY A 157 9.41 -0.70 8.47
C GLY A 157 10.85 -0.37 8.11
N TYR A 158 11.35 -1.14 7.16
CA TYR A 158 12.70 -0.99 6.64
C TYR A 158 12.70 -1.14 5.13
N THR A 159 13.31 -0.19 4.42
CA THR A 159 13.52 -0.21 2.97
C THR A 159 14.97 -0.60 2.69
N PHE A 160 15.16 -1.69 1.97
CA PHE A 160 16.47 -2.12 1.47
C PHE A 160 16.79 -1.33 0.20
N ARG A 161 17.90 -0.62 0.19
CA ARG A 161 18.40 0.21 -0.92
C ARG A 161 19.73 -0.29 -1.44
#